data_e005b54ff652f2bb6a27bd0d4f2146b5
#
_entry.id   e005b54ff652f2bb6a27bd0d4f2146b5
#
_cell.length_a   1.000
_cell.length_b   1.000
_cell.length_c   1.000
_cell.angle_alpha   90.00
_cell.angle_beta   90.00
_cell.angle_gamma   90.00
#
_symmetry.space_group_name_H-M   'P 1'
#
loop_
_entity.id
_entity.type
_entity.pdbx_description
1 polymer ?
#
loop_
_entity_poly.entity_id
_entity_poly.type
_entity_poly.pdbx_seq_one_letter_code
_entity_poly.pdbx_strand_id
1 'polypeptide(L)'
;MLTDANLALLAILIVNTWQYAGYIMLIYLTGLQTVPKDVLEASGVDGASAFTTLFKIKIPMIANTFTVCIFLTLVNSFKQFDLNLAITNGAPSRIMGPKIIQATELLALNIYNTAIRKNNYALGQTKAVVFFIILAAVSLTQVAISKKREVEL
;
A
#
# COMPACT_ATOMS: atom_id res chain seq x y z
N MET A 1 -6.30 -21.75 10.81
CA MET A 1 -5.93 -20.37 10.57
C MET A 1 -6.87 -19.68 9.57
N LEU A 2 -7.18 -20.25 8.42
CA LEU A 2 -8.06 -19.66 7.41
C LEU A 2 -9.58 -19.79 7.70
N THR A 3 -9.97 -20.51 8.74
CA THR A 3 -11.37 -20.67 9.19
C THR A 3 -11.84 -19.54 10.11
N ASP A 4 -10.91 -18.82 10.73
CA ASP A 4 -11.19 -17.64 11.54
C ASP A 4 -11.00 -16.37 10.70
N ALA A 5 -11.99 -15.47 10.72
CA ALA A 5 -12.02 -14.26 9.89
C ALA A 5 -10.82 -13.32 10.14
N ASN A 6 -10.45 -13.16 11.41
CA ASN A 6 -9.37 -12.26 11.77
C ASN A 6 -8.01 -12.86 11.40
N LEU A 7 -7.83 -14.17 11.64
CA LEU A 7 -6.61 -14.88 11.27
C LEU A 7 -6.45 -15.02 9.76
N ALA A 8 -7.53 -15.15 9.02
CA ALA A 8 -7.51 -15.19 7.56
C ALA A 8 -7.11 -13.84 6.96
N LEU A 9 -7.65 -12.73 7.49
CA LEU A 9 -7.23 -11.39 7.07
C LEU A 9 -5.75 -11.13 7.41
N LEU A 10 -5.32 -11.53 8.61
CA LEU A 10 -3.93 -11.39 9.03
C LEU A 10 -2.99 -12.21 8.13
N ALA A 11 -3.39 -13.41 7.71
CA ALA A 11 -2.62 -14.22 6.75
C ALA A 11 -2.43 -13.47 5.41
N ILE A 12 -3.48 -12.86 4.86
CA ILE A 12 -3.39 -12.04 3.66
C ILE A 12 -2.40 -10.88 3.87
N LEU A 13 -2.50 -10.17 5.00
CA LEU A 13 -1.62 -9.04 5.30
C LEU A 13 -0.15 -9.46 5.40
N ILE A 14 0.16 -10.57 6.08
CA ILE A 14 1.53 -11.08 6.22
C ILE A 14 2.10 -11.42 4.85
N VAL A 15 1.37 -12.20 4.04
CA VAL A 15 1.87 -12.63 2.73
C VAL A 15 2.01 -11.44 1.78
N ASN A 16 1.05 -10.50 1.76
CA ASN A 16 1.13 -9.29 0.96
C ASN A 16 2.35 -8.42 1.37
N THR A 17 2.56 -8.24 2.67
CA THR A 17 3.71 -7.48 3.18
C THR A 17 5.02 -8.15 2.77
N TRP A 18 5.12 -9.46 2.94
CA TRP A 18 6.32 -10.23 2.55
C TRP A 18 6.60 -10.11 1.05
N GLN A 19 5.59 -10.28 0.21
CA GLN A 19 5.70 -10.19 -1.24
C GLN A 19 6.13 -8.80 -1.72
N TYR A 20 5.59 -7.75 -1.08
CA TYR A 20 5.77 -6.37 -1.53
C TYR A 20 6.99 -5.67 -0.90
N ALA A 21 7.47 -6.17 0.25
CA ALA A 21 8.56 -5.55 1.01
C ALA A 21 9.84 -5.40 0.18
N GLY A 22 10.22 -6.43 -0.59
CA GLY A 22 11.42 -6.39 -1.43
C GLY A 22 11.38 -5.31 -2.51
N TYR A 23 10.22 -5.13 -3.15
CA TYR A 23 10.03 -4.09 -4.16
C TYR A 23 10.16 -2.69 -3.55
N ILE A 24 9.49 -2.44 -2.44
CA ILE A 24 9.57 -1.15 -1.73
C ILE A 24 10.99 -0.90 -1.19
N MET A 25 11.66 -1.94 -0.69
CA MET A 25 13.05 -1.84 -0.23
C MET A 25 13.98 -1.38 -1.36
N LEU A 26 13.83 -1.91 -2.58
CA LEU A 26 14.63 -1.48 -3.73
C LEU A 26 14.42 0.00 -4.06
N ILE A 27 13.18 0.50 -4.00
CA ILE A 27 12.90 1.92 -4.24
C ILE A 27 13.57 2.80 -3.17
N TYR A 28 13.52 2.39 -1.89
CA TYR A 28 14.24 3.13 -0.84
C TYR A 28 15.76 3.10 -1.01
N LEU A 29 16.33 1.96 -1.42
CA LEU A 29 17.76 1.84 -1.68
C LEU A 29 18.20 2.75 -2.82
N THR A 30 17.45 2.80 -3.92
CA THR A 30 17.76 3.73 -5.03
C THR A 30 17.63 5.19 -4.59
N GLY A 31 16.59 5.53 -3.81
CA GLY A 31 16.45 6.86 -3.23
C GLY A 31 17.64 7.25 -2.33
N LEU A 32 18.11 6.34 -1.48
CA LEU A 32 19.28 6.59 -0.63
C LEU A 32 20.58 6.81 -1.42
N GLN A 33 20.68 6.23 -2.62
CA GLN A 33 21.86 6.43 -3.49
C GLN A 33 21.87 7.81 -4.17
N THR A 34 20.75 8.53 -4.19
CA THR A 34 20.70 9.90 -4.73
C THR A 34 21.26 10.95 -3.78
N VAL A 35 21.50 10.60 -2.51
CA VAL A 35 22.06 11.52 -1.52
C VAL A 35 23.54 11.81 -1.88
N PRO A 36 23.93 13.09 -2.13
CA PRO A 36 25.29 13.44 -2.50
C PRO A 36 26.30 13.01 -1.44
N LYS A 37 27.44 12.45 -1.89
CA LYS A 37 28.52 12.01 -0.99
C LYS A 37 29.11 13.16 -0.21
N ASP A 38 29.26 14.32 -0.85
CA ASP A 38 29.82 15.52 -0.23
C ASP A 38 29.06 15.95 1.03
N VAL A 39 27.72 15.82 1.01
CA VAL A 39 26.88 16.11 2.18
C VAL A 39 27.12 15.10 3.31
N LEU A 40 27.33 13.83 2.95
CA LEU A 40 27.63 12.78 3.94
C LEU A 40 29.03 12.95 4.54
N GLU A 41 30.02 13.32 3.72
CA GLU A 41 31.39 13.57 4.16
C GLU A 41 31.46 14.83 5.06
N ALA A 42 30.77 15.91 4.67
CA ALA A 42 30.65 17.10 5.51
C ALA A 42 30.04 16.80 6.87
N SER A 43 28.96 16.00 6.90
CA SER A 43 28.34 15.58 8.17
C SER A 43 29.27 14.76 9.05
N GLY A 44 30.17 13.97 8.45
CA GLY A 44 31.20 13.22 9.16
C GLY A 44 32.27 14.14 9.79
N VAL A 45 32.70 15.18 9.03
CA VAL A 45 33.64 16.18 9.54
C VAL A 45 33.03 16.96 10.72
N ASP A 46 31.72 17.26 10.67
CA ASP A 46 30.98 17.93 11.74
C ASP A 46 30.75 17.04 12.96
N GLY A 47 31.21 15.78 12.94
CA GLY A 47 31.08 14.83 14.04
C GLY A 47 29.67 14.29 14.22
N ALA A 48 28.83 14.31 13.19
CA ALA A 48 27.48 13.77 13.25
C ALA A 48 27.51 12.24 13.44
N SER A 49 26.73 11.74 14.42
CA SER A 49 26.55 10.29 14.59
C SER A 49 25.77 9.69 13.43
N ALA A 50 25.91 8.37 13.21
CA ALA A 50 25.17 7.64 12.17
C ALA A 50 23.65 7.86 12.25
N PHE A 51 23.09 7.91 13.47
CA PHE A 51 21.68 8.22 13.70
C PHE A 51 21.32 9.65 13.31
N THR A 52 22.18 10.63 13.65
CA THR A 52 21.98 12.02 13.27
C THR A 52 22.00 12.18 11.75
N THR A 53 22.98 11.59 11.08
CA THR A 53 23.09 11.59 9.62
C THR A 53 21.86 10.91 8.97
N LEU A 54 21.39 9.79 9.51
CA LEU A 54 20.21 9.11 8.98
C LEU A 54 18.95 9.98 9.09
N PHE A 55 18.60 10.43 10.30
CA PHE A 55 17.32 11.09 10.56
C PHE A 55 17.29 12.57 10.19
N LYS A 56 18.42 13.28 10.26
CA LYS A 56 18.46 14.72 9.97
C LYS A 56 18.93 15.06 8.55
N ILE A 57 19.59 14.12 7.86
CA ILE A 57 20.13 14.37 6.52
C ILE A 57 19.51 13.42 5.50
N LYS A 58 19.73 12.10 5.62
CA LYS A 58 19.31 11.16 4.58
C LYS A 58 17.78 11.09 4.43
N ILE A 59 17.03 10.94 5.52
CA ILE A 59 15.57 10.82 5.47
C ILE A 59 14.89 12.06 4.87
N PRO A 60 15.22 13.30 5.28
CA PRO A 60 14.66 14.48 4.64
C PRO A 60 15.03 14.62 3.15
N MET A 61 16.25 14.26 2.77
CA MET A 61 16.71 14.34 1.38
C MET A 61 16.01 13.34 0.46
N ILE A 62 15.53 12.22 0.97
CA ILE A 62 14.77 11.23 0.19
C ILE A 62 13.25 11.34 0.40
N ALA A 63 12.75 12.49 0.86
CA ALA A 63 11.32 12.69 1.12
C ALA A 63 10.44 12.38 -0.10
N ASN A 64 10.91 12.70 -1.30
CA ASN A 64 10.22 12.34 -2.55
C ASN A 64 10.09 10.81 -2.72
N THR A 65 11.12 10.05 -2.38
CA THR A 65 11.07 8.57 -2.39
C THR A 65 10.01 8.04 -1.43
N PHE A 66 9.86 8.65 -0.23
CA PHE A 66 8.78 8.29 0.70
C PHE A 66 7.40 8.54 0.09
N THR A 67 7.20 9.66 -0.58
CA THR A 67 5.94 9.97 -1.25
C THR A 67 5.59 8.91 -2.28
N VAL A 68 6.55 8.52 -3.12
CA VAL A 68 6.36 7.47 -4.14
C VAL A 68 6.06 6.11 -3.49
N CYS A 69 6.81 5.71 -2.46
CA CYS A 69 6.60 4.44 -1.77
C CYS A 69 5.23 4.37 -1.10
N ILE A 70 4.80 5.44 -0.42
CA ILE A 70 3.48 5.50 0.22
C ILE A 70 2.37 5.42 -0.84
N PHE A 71 2.50 6.17 -1.94
CA PHE A 71 1.56 6.12 -3.06
C PHE A 71 1.42 4.71 -3.64
N LEU A 72 2.54 4.07 -3.97
CA LEU A 72 2.54 2.72 -4.55
C LEU A 72 1.96 1.69 -3.59
N THR A 73 2.31 1.76 -2.31
CA THR A 73 1.78 0.85 -1.28
C THR A 73 0.28 1.03 -1.09
N LEU A 74 -0.19 2.27 -1.07
CA LEU A 74 -1.61 2.59 -0.95
C LEU A 74 -2.39 2.05 -2.14
N VAL A 75 -1.96 2.35 -3.37
CA VAL A 75 -2.62 1.86 -4.59
C VAL A 75 -2.61 0.33 -4.65
N ASN A 76 -1.47 -0.32 -4.31
CA ASN A 76 -1.39 -1.78 -4.27
C ASN A 76 -2.36 -2.38 -3.25
N SER A 77 -2.46 -1.80 -2.06
CA SER A 77 -3.37 -2.29 -1.00
C SER A 77 -4.84 -2.25 -1.42
N PHE A 78 -5.26 -1.18 -2.09
CA PHE A 78 -6.63 -1.07 -2.60
C PHE A 78 -6.91 -2.02 -3.76
N LYS A 79 -5.94 -2.22 -4.65
CA LYS A 79 -6.08 -3.08 -5.84
C LYS A 79 -5.85 -4.55 -5.57
N GLN A 80 -5.61 -4.94 -4.31
CA GLN A 80 -5.30 -6.33 -3.96
C GLN A 80 -6.42 -7.28 -4.35
N PHE A 81 -6.15 -8.13 -5.35
CA PHE A 81 -7.10 -9.08 -5.92
C PHE A 81 -6.54 -10.51 -5.93
N ASP A 82 -5.40 -10.73 -6.61
CA ASP A 82 -4.86 -12.07 -6.90
C ASP A 82 -4.56 -12.85 -5.63
N LEU A 83 -3.88 -12.22 -4.68
CA LEU A 83 -3.54 -12.82 -3.41
C LEU A 83 -4.79 -13.16 -2.58
N ASN A 84 -5.76 -12.24 -2.55
CA ASN A 84 -7.02 -12.44 -1.85
C ASN A 84 -7.82 -13.60 -2.47
N LEU A 85 -7.88 -13.67 -3.80
CA LEU A 85 -8.51 -14.76 -4.52
C LEU A 85 -7.81 -16.10 -4.24
N ALA A 86 -6.48 -16.14 -4.28
CA ALA A 86 -5.69 -17.35 -4.13
C ALA A 86 -5.70 -17.92 -2.69
N ILE A 87 -5.60 -17.07 -1.67
CA ILE A 87 -5.49 -17.53 -0.27
C ILE A 87 -6.84 -17.86 0.33
N THR A 88 -7.82 -16.96 0.21
CA THR A 88 -9.08 -17.09 0.92
C THR A 88 -10.30 -17.16 0.02
N ASN A 89 -10.21 -16.61 -1.18
CA ASN A 89 -11.35 -16.42 -2.08
C ASN A 89 -12.54 -15.70 -1.40
N GLY A 90 -12.23 -14.82 -0.43
CA GLY A 90 -13.21 -14.12 0.38
C GLY A 90 -13.62 -14.83 1.69
N ALA A 91 -13.31 -16.14 1.84
CA ALA A 91 -13.65 -16.91 3.03
C ALA A 91 -12.85 -16.45 4.28
N PRO A 92 -13.31 -16.76 5.50
CA PRO A 92 -14.55 -17.47 5.82
C PRO A 92 -15.80 -16.61 5.71
N SER A 93 -16.95 -17.25 5.63
CA SER A 93 -18.24 -16.55 5.71
C SER A 93 -18.55 -16.17 7.15
N ARG A 94 -19.07 -14.97 7.35
CA ARG A 94 -19.49 -14.46 8.66
C ARG A 94 -20.95 -14.02 8.61
N ILE A 95 -21.71 -14.33 9.64
CA ILE A 95 -23.08 -13.86 9.78
C ILE A 95 -23.03 -12.45 10.38
N MET A 96 -23.62 -11.49 9.67
CA MET A 96 -23.72 -10.09 10.10
C MET A 96 -25.19 -9.66 10.00
N GLY A 97 -25.92 -9.77 11.10
CA GLY A 97 -27.37 -9.58 11.11
C GLY A 97 -28.08 -10.62 10.22
N PRO A 98 -28.99 -10.19 9.33
CA PRO A 98 -29.72 -11.10 8.42
C PRO A 98 -28.90 -11.52 7.18
N LYS A 99 -27.63 -11.06 7.03
CA LYS A 99 -26.81 -11.31 5.84
C LYS A 99 -25.59 -12.15 6.17
N ILE A 100 -25.24 -13.04 5.25
CA ILE A 100 -23.96 -13.75 5.22
C ILE A 100 -22.99 -12.92 4.37
N ILE A 101 -21.88 -12.52 4.96
CA ILE A 101 -20.81 -11.77 4.29
C ILE A 101 -19.54 -12.62 4.22
N GLN A 102 -18.76 -12.40 3.20
CA GLN A 102 -17.42 -12.96 3.07
C GLN A 102 -16.45 -12.06 3.86
N ALA A 103 -15.86 -12.59 4.92
CA ALA A 103 -15.13 -11.77 5.90
C ALA A 103 -13.83 -11.18 5.35
N THR A 104 -13.23 -11.80 4.34
CA THR A 104 -12.00 -11.34 3.71
C THR A 104 -12.19 -10.91 2.26
N GLU A 105 -13.43 -10.68 1.82
CA GLU A 105 -13.72 -10.21 0.45
C GLU A 105 -13.33 -8.74 0.31
N LEU A 106 -12.12 -8.48 -0.17
CA LEU A 106 -11.63 -7.14 -0.46
C LEU A 106 -12.38 -6.51 -1.65
N LEU A 107 -12.29 -5.20 -1.80
CA LEU A 107 -13.07 -4.43 -2.77
C LEU A 107 -12.91 -4.94 -4.21
N ALA A 108 -11.69 -5.20 -4.65
CA ALA A 108 -11.43 -5.70 -5.99
C ALA A 108 -12.06 -7.09 -6.23
N LEU A 109 -11.99 -7.99 -5.24
CA LEU A 109 -12.62 -9.30 -5.30
C LEU A 109 -14.16 -9.19 -5.28
N ASN A 110 -14.71 -8.25 -4.53
CA ASN A 110 -16.16 -8.01 -4.50
C ASN A 110 -16.69 -7.51 -5.85
N ILE A 111 -15.94 -6.63 -6.53
CA ILE A 111 -16.27 -6.17 -7.89
C ILE A 111 -16.28 -7.36 -8.85
N TYR A 112 -15.24 -8.17 -8.84
CA TYR A 112 -15.11 -9.37 -9.66
C TYR A 112 -16.26 -10.35 -9.40
N ASN A 113 -16.54 -10.68 -8.13
CA ASN A 113 -17.62 -11.59 -7.76
C ASN A 113 -19.00 -11.05 -8.20
N THR A 114 -19.20 -9.74 -8.13
CA THR A 114 -20.45 -9.11 -8.58
C THR A 114 -20.60 -9.20 -10.10
N ALA A 115 -19.56 -8.82 -10.84
CA ALA A 115 -19.61 -8.79 -12.29
C ALA A 115 -19.64 -10.19 -12.90
N ILE A 116 -18.71 -11.06 -12.50
CA ILE A 116 -18.46 -12.34 -13.16
C ILE A 116 -19.26 -13.47 -12.52
N ARG A 117 -19.12 -13.69 -11.20
CA ARG A 117 -19.76 -14.84 -10.54
C ARG A 117 -21.27 -14.70 -10.42
N LYS A 118 -21.76 -13.47 -10.22
CA LYS A 118 -23.21 -13.18 -10.12
C LYS A 118 -23.82 -12.73 -11.45
N ASN A 119 -23.03 -12.67 -12.53
CA ASN A 119 -23.44 -12.21 -13.87
C ASN A 119 -24.11 -10.82 -13.86
N ASN A 120 -23.80 -9.98 -12.89
CA ASN A 120 -24.37 -8.64 -12.78
C ASN A 120 -23.33 -7.59 -13.22
N TYR A 121 -23.10 -7.50 -14.51
CA TYR A 121 -22.11 -6.61 -15.12
C TYR A 121 -22.40 -5.12 -14.84
N ALA A 122 -23.66 -4.72 -14.90
CA ALA A 122 -24.05 -3.33 -14.65
C ALA A 122 -23.66 -2.88 -13.24
N LEU A 123 -23.99 -3.67 -12.22
CA LEU A 123 -23.64 -3.38 -10.84
C LEU A 123 -22.11 -3.51 -10.60
N GLY A 124 -21.47 -4.50 -11.21
CA GLY A 124 -20.02 -4.67 -11.15
C GLY A 124 -19.29 -3.46 -11.72
N GLN A 125 -19.71 -2.97 -12.90
CA GLN A 125 -19.15 -1.79 -13.52
C GLN A 125 -19.38 -0.52 -12.69
N THR A 126 -20.56 -0.34 -12.12
CA THR A 126 -20.86 0.77 -11.22
C THR A 126 -19.92 0.78 -10.02
N LYS A 127 -19.73 -0.38 -9.37
CA LYS A 127 -18.79 -0.52 -8.25
C LYS A 127 -17.37 -0.19 -8.67
N ALA A 128 -16.92 -0.63 -9.86
CA ALA A 128 -15.60 -0.36 -10.37
C ALA A 128 -15.35 1.14 -10.60
N VAL A 129 -16.32 1.86 -11.16
CA VAL A 129 -16.23 3.31 -11.37
C VAL A 129 -16.18 4.05 -10.04
N VAL A 130 -17.06 3.72 -9.09
CA VAL A 130 -17.06 4.34 -7.75
C VAL A 130 -15.73 4.06 -7.04
N PHE A 131 -15.25 2.81 -7.09
CA PHE A 131 -13.96 2.43 -6.53
C PHE A 131 -12.81 3.22 -7.14
N PHE A 132 -12.79 3.38 -8.47
CA PHE A 132 -11.77 4.18 -9.17
C PHE A 132 -11.76 5.64 -8.71
N ILE A 133 -12.94 6.27 -8.59
CA ILE A 133 -13.06 7.66 -8.13
C ILE A 133 -12.53 7.80 -6.70
N ILE A 134 -12.90 6.89 -5.81
CA ILE A 134 -12.41 6.90 -4.42
C ILE A 134 -10.89 6.73 -4.38
N LEU A 135 -10.35 5.74 -5.11
CA LEU A 135 -8.92 5.48 -5.16
C LEU A 135 -8.15 6.68 -5.71
N ALA A 136 -8.64 7.31 -6.79
CA ALA A 136 -8.03 8.49 -7.37
C ALA A 136 -8.05 9.66 -6.36
N ALA A 137 -9.18 9.92 -5.70
CA ALA A 137 -9.29 10.98 -4.71
C ALA A 137 -8.34 10.78 -3.53
N VAL A 138 -8.28 9.57 -2.97
CA VAL A 138 -7.37 9.23 -1.84
C VAL A 138 -5.91 9.37 -2.27
N SER A 139 -5.55 8.84 -3.45
CA SER A 139 -4.18 8.87 -3.96
C SER A 139 -3.71 10.29 -4.27
N LEU A 140 -4.54 11.10 -4.91
CA LEU A 140 -4.21 12.51 -5.20
C LEU A 140 -4.08 13.33 -3.91
N THR A 141 -4.96 13.10 -2.94
CA THR A 141 -4.88 13.76 -1.63
C THR A 141 -3.60 13.39 -0.90
N GLN A 142 -3.22 12.11 -0.91
CA GLN A 142 -1.98 11.63 -0.31
C GLN A 142 -0.77 12.30 -0.94
N VAL A 143 -0.68 12.34 -2.27
CA VAL A 143 0.43 12.99 -2.99
C VAL A 143 0.47 14.49 -2.67
N ALA A 144 -0.67 15.17 -2.66
CA ALA A 144 -0.74 16.60 -2.35
C ALA A 144 -0.26 16.93 -0.93
N ILE A 145 -0.62 16.08 0.06
CA ILE A 145 -0.15 16.23 1.45
C ILE A 145 1.34 15.94 1.56
N SER A 146 1.82 14.88 0.92
CA SER A 146 3.24 14.48 1.00
C SER A 146 4.15 15.51 0.34
N LYS A 147 3.78 16.02 -0.84
CA LYS A 147 4.57 17.07 -1.53
C LYS A 147 4.80 18.34 -0.69
N LYS A 148 3.86 18.70 0.18
CA LYS A 148 4.05 19.84 1.10
C LYS A 148 5.17 19.65 2.12
N ARG A 149 5.62 18.41 2.31
CA ARG A 149 6.69 18.04 3.26
C ARG A 149 8.02 17.74 2.56
N GLU A 150 8.03 17.76 1.22
CA GLU A 150 9.25 17.58 0.44
C GLU A 150 10.07 18.87 0.51
N VAL A 151 11.34 18.72 0.82
CA VAL A 151 12.32 19.81 0.72
C VAL A 151 12.78 19.82 -0.73
N GLU A 152 12.48 20.90 -1.46
CA GLU A 152 13.09 21.14 -2.76
C GLU A 152 14.56 21.49 -2.53
N LEU A 153 15.46 20.62 -3.00
CA LEU A 153 16.92 20.80 -2.97
C LEU A 153 17.40 21.36 -4.31
#